data_ce03faa3516bb3326a1e76647942bfa6
#
_entry.id   ce03faa3516bb3326a1e76647942bfa6
#
_cell.length_a   1.000
_cell.length_b   1.000
_cell.length_c   1.000
_cell.angle_alpha   90.00
_cell.angle_beta   90.00
_cell.angle_gamma   90.00
#
_symmetry.space_group_name_H-M   'P 1'
#
loop_
_entity.id
_entity.type
_entity.pdbx_description
1 polymer ?
#
loop_
_entity_poly.entity_id
_entity_poly.type
_entity_poly.pdbx_seq_one_letter_code
_entity_poly.pdbx_strand_id
1 'polypeptide(L)'
;MTASISVITLANKTVEKQGGAKEHRLIFCHFVLDGGKMDSYKTVASRGSDEFIVKKSRFIGHVCPVKTPEEAVEFVNEIKSQHREATHNVYAYSLRQGQLRRYSDDGEPQGTAGMPVLDVILKENLVDVAVVVTRYFGGILLGTGGLVRAYSHGSKIALESGEIITMAMCTLGEVRCDYNFYGRLAALLPEKEAIVEDTVFESDVLVKFRISEDKFEGLNAAIVDLSNGRFHCDEKEKIFCRL
;
A
#
# COMPACT_ATOMS: atom_id res chain seq x y z
N MET A 1 4.97 -16.20 33.42
CA MET A 1 6.26 -16.35 32.71
C MET A 1 6.48 -15.05 31.93
N THR A 2 7.39 -14.26 32.42
CA THR A 2 7.68 -12.89 31.99
C THR A 2 8.59 -12.92 30.77
N ALA A 3 8.11 -12.43 29.64
CA ALA A 3 8.94 -12.26 28.44
C ALA A 3 9.69 -10.92 28.53
N SER A 4 11.02 -11.03 28.50
CA SER A 4 11.98 -9.93 28.62
C SER A 4 12.01 -9.10 27.33
N ILE A 5 11.80 -7.80 27.45
CA ILE A 5 11.90 -6.81 26.37
C ILE A 5 13.37 -6.39 26.30
N SER A 6 14.06 -6.74 25.21
CA SER A 6 15.40 -6.21 24.92
C SER A 6 15.27 -4.88 24.17
N VAL A 7 15.58 -3.81 24.86
CA VAL A 7 15.74 -2.47 24.26
C VAL A 7 17.09 -2.42 23.56
N ILE A 8 17.11 -2.34 22.24
CA ILE A 8 18.32 -2.03 21.48
C ILE A 8 18.38 -0.52 21.28
N THR A 9 19.19 0.14 22.08
CA THR A 9 19.58 1.54 21.91
C THR A 9 20.64 1.59 20.82
N LEU A 10 20.32 2.11 19.63
CA LEU A 10 21.32 2.42 18.61
C LEU A 10 21.74 3.88 18.73
N ALA A 11 23.00 4.06 19.13
CA ALA A 11 23.67 5.31 19.30
C ALA A 11 23.80 6.10 17.99
N ASN A 12 23.58 7.42 18.07
CA ASN A 12 23.94 8.40 17.04
C ASN A 12 25.44 8.30 16.72
N LYS A 13 25.80 7.88 15.51
CA LYS A 13 27.13 8.13 14.95
C LYS A 13 27.04 9.29 13.97
N THR A 14 27.63 10.39 14.38
CA THR A 14 28.00 11.53 13.53
C THR A 14 28.98 11.04 12.49
N VAL A 15 28.68 11.12 11.21
CA VAL A 15 29.62 10.91 10.12
C VAL A 15 29.92 12.25 9.49
N GLU A 16 31.20 12.62 9.52
CA GLU A 16 31.74 13.84 8.94
C GLU A 16 31.59 13.89 7.41
N LYS A 17 31.43 15.12 6.92
CA LYS A 17 31.25 15.46 5.51
C LYS A 17 32.49 15.13 4.68
N GLN A 18 32.30 14.42 3.58
CA GLN A 18 33.08 14.65 2.35
C GLN A 18 32.22 14.28 1.13
N GLY A 19 31.99 15.28 0.26
CA GLY A 19 31.67 15.10 -1.15
C GLY A 19 30.20 14.80 -1.51
N GLY A 20 29.46 15.86 -1.85
CA GLY A 20 28.49 15.88 -2.97
C GLY A 20 27.38 14.83 -3.08
N ALA A 21 26.87 14.24 -2.01
CA ALA A 21 25.74 13.30 -2.06
C ALA A 21 24.44 14.02 -1.69
N LYS A 22 23.42 13.89 -2.56
CA LYS A 22 22.04 14.35 -2.30
C LYS A 22 21.53 13.72 -1.00
N GLU A 23 21.18 14.59 -0.03
CA GLU A 23 20.75 14.18 1.31
C GLU A 23 19.42 13.40 1.26
N HIS A 24 19.46 12.10 1.58
CA HIS A 24 18.28 11.31 1.91
C HIS A 24 18.02 11.40 3.42
N ARG A 25 16.95 12.05 3.80
CA ARG A 25 16.58 12.18 5.21
C ARG A 25 15.71 10.98 5.64
N LEU A 26 16.24 10.19 6.59
CA LEU A 26 15.48 9.16 7.29
C LEU A 26 14.65 9.82 8.40
N ILE A 27 13.32 9.71 8.32
CA ILE A 27 12.43 10.08 9.42
C ILE A 27 12.00 8.82 10.13
N PHE A 28 12.52 8.59 11.34
CA PHE A 28 11.97 7.60 12.26
C PHE A 28 10.82 8.25 13.04
N CYS A 29 9.57 8.01 12.65
CA CYS A 29 8.44 8.24 13.54
C CYS A 29 8.24 7.01 14.40
N HIS A 30 8.44 7.16 15.72
CA HIS A 30 8.04 6.15 16.69
C HIS A 30 6.50 6.06 16.69
N PHE A 31 5.97 5.08 15.98
CA PHE A 31 4.60 4.62 16.22
C PHE A 31 4.72 3.46 17.22
N VAL A 32 4.16 3.63 18.42
CA VAL A 32 4.09 2.57 19.42
C VAL A 32 3.18 1.49 18.83
N LEU A 33 3.77 0.34 18.47
CA LEU A 33 3.01 -0.86 18.21
C LEU A 33 2.46 -1.36 19.55
N ASP A 34 1.23 -1.07 19.83
CA ASP A 34 0.41 -2.00 20.60
C ASP A 34 0.41 -3.30 19.77
N GLY A 35 0.69 -4.45 20.37
CA GLY A 35 0.90 -5.73 19.68
C GLY A 35 -0.30 -6.29 18.92
N GLY A 36 -1.07 -5.42 18.26
CA GLY A 36 -2.20 -5.71 17.39
C GLY A 36 -1.73 -6.17 16.02
N LYS A 37 -2.12 -7.37 15.66
CA LYS A 37 -2.08 -7.89 14.30
C LYS A 37 -2.70 -6.84 13.37
N MET A 38 -1.98 -6.38 12.35
CA MET A 38 -2.54 -5.41 11.40
C MET A 38 -3.49 -6.16 10.48
N ASP A 39 -4.78 -6.10 10.80
CA ASP A 39 -5.81 -6.86 10.07
C ASP A 39 -6.14 -6.24 8.71
N SER A 40 -5.82 -4.95 8.52
CA SER A 40 -6.01 -4.24 7.26
C SER A 40 -5.05 -3.05 7.09
N TYR A 41 -4.81 -2.64 5.84
CA TYR A 41 -4.04 -1.43 5.50
C TYR A 41 -4.53 -0.83 4.18
N LYS A 42 -4.26 0.48 3.98
CA LYS A 42 -4.56 1.17 2.72
C LYS A 42 -3.32 1.27 1.86
N THR A 43 -3.50 1.10 0.55
CA THR A 43 -2.49 1.29 -0.49
C THR A 43 -3.16 1.76 -1.79
N VAL A 44 -2.44 1.75 -2.90
CA VAL A 44 -3.01 1.99 -4.23
C VAL A 44 -3.12 0.69 -5.02
N ALA A 45 -4.15 0.58 -5.87
CA ALA A 45 -4.42 -0.63 -6.65
C ALA A 45 -3.41 -0.83 -7.78
N SER A 46 -2.99 0.27 -8.43
CA SER A 46 -2.18 0.23 -9.65
C SER A 46 -1.27 1.45 -9.77
N ARG A 47 -0.41 1.42 -10.78
CA ARG A 47 0.29 2.62 -11.24
C ARG A 47 -0.71 3.60 -11.82
N GLY A 48 -0.49 4.89 -11.55
CA GLY A 48 -1.30 5.98 -12.09
C GLY A 48 -0.48 7.24 -12.28
N SER A 49 -1.00 8.17 -13.08
CA SER A 49 -0.43 9.49 -13.22
C SER A 49 -1.52 10.50 -13.60
N ASP A 50 -1.35 11.72 -13.11
CA ASP A 50 -2.18 12.87 -13.49
C ASP A 50 -1.37 14.15 -13.40
N GLU A 51 -1.81 15.23 -14.08
CA GLU A 51 -1.04 16.46 -14.19
C GLU A 51 -1.88 17.72 -14.06
N PHE A 52 -1.21 18.81 -13.68
CA PHE A 52 -1.82 20.14 -13.66
C PHE A 52 -0.78 21.22 -13.94
N ILE A 53 -1.28 22.42 -14.24
CA ILE A 53 -0.46 23.60 -14.51
C ILE A 53 -0.81 24.70 -13.50
N VAL A 54 0.21 25.28 -12.87
CA VAL A 54 0.09 26.47 -12.01
C VAL A 54 1.21 27.46 -12.29
N LYS A 55 0.86 28.73 -12.53
CA LYS A 55 1.80 29.80 -12.90
C LYS A 55 2.80 29.36 -13.99
N LYS A 56 2.30 28.74 -15.05
CA LYS A 56 3.06 28.18 -16.18
C LYS A 56 4.00 27.00 -15.83
N SER A 57 4.17 26.64 -14.56
CA SER A 57 4.87 25.41 -14.19
C SER A 57 3.92 24.23 -14.37
N ARG A 58 4.43 23.15 -15.02
CA ARG A 58 3.70 21.89 -15.17
C ARG A 58 4.16 20.92 -14.09
N PHE A 59 3.20 20.35 -13.38
CA PHE A 59 3.41 19.31 -12.38
C PHE A 59 2.75 18.03 -12.83
N ILE A 60 3.47 16.92 -12.77
CA ILE A 60 2.97 15.59 -13.08
C ILE A 60 3.17 14.72 -11.84
N GLY A 61 2.08 14.24 -11.26
CA GLY A 61 2.10 13.29 -10.16
C GLY A 61 2.07 11.86 -10.71
N HIS A 62 2.97 11.02 -10.23
CA HIS A 62 3.04 9.60 -10.57
C HIS A 62 2.96 8.78 -9.29
N VAL A 63 2.25 7.67 -9.31
CA VAL A 63 2.11 6.75 -8.18
C VAL A 63 2.37 5.31 -8.60
N CYS A 64 2.94 4.52 -7.69
CA CYS A 64 3.16 3.09 -7.88
C CYS A 64 2.98 2.35 -6.54
N PRO A 65 2.24 1.22 -6.49
CA PRO A 65 2.31 0.30 -5.37
C PRO A 65 3.70 -0.33 -5.32
N VAL A 66 4.33 -0.31 -4.14
CA VAL A 66 5.69 -0.84 -3.91
C VAL A 66 5.73 -1.53 -2.56
N LYS A 67 6.44 -2.67 -2.47
CA LYS A 67 6.53 -3.44 -1.23
C LYS A 67 7.90 -3.35 -0.57
N THR A 68 8.93 -3.03 -1.34
CA THR A 68 10.32 -2.99 -0.88
C THR A 68 10.99 -1.64 -1.19
N PRO A 69 12.07 -1.28 -0.48
CA PRO A 69 12.86 -0.09 -0.79
C PRO A 69 13.43 -0.12 -2.21
N GLU A 70 13.79 -1.30 -2.70
CA GLU A 70 14.38 -1.50 -4.03
C GLU A 70 13.37 -1.16 -5.12
N GLU A 71 12.11 -1.68 -5.00
CA GLU A 71 11.01 -1.35 -5.91
C GLU A 71 10.70 0.16 -5.91
N ALA A 72 10.71 0.80 -4.74
CA ALA A 72 10.49 2.24 -4.64
C ALA A 72 11.60 3.05 -5.34
N VAL A 73 12.86 2.66 -5.17
CA VAL A 73 14.01 3.29 -5.83
C VAL A 73 13.98 3.06 -7.34
N GLU A 74 13.63 1.85 -7.79
CA GLU A 74 13.48 1.52 -9.22
C GLU A 74 12.42 2.40 -9.87
N PHE A 75 11.24 2.52 -9.26
CA PHE A 75 10.18 3.40 -9.75
C PHE A 75 10.62 4.88 -9.83
N VAL A 76 11.28 5.40 -8.79
CA VAL A 76 11.81 6.77 -8.78
C VAL A 76 12.80 6.97 -9.93
N ASN A 77 13.70 6.03 -10.17
CA ASN A 77 14.70 6.10 -11.23
C ASN A 77 14.07 5.99 -12.63
N GLU A 78 13.03 5.16 -12.77
CA GLU A 78 12.23 5.05 -14.00
C GLU A 78 11.64 6.43 -14.37
N ILE A 79 10.92 7.09 -13.43
CA ILE A 79 10.33 8.40 -13.67
C ILE A 79 11.39 9.46 -13.95
N LYS A 80 12.50 9.48 -13.21
CA LYS A 80 13.64 10.38 -13.47
C LYS A 80 14.21 10.18 -14.87
N SER A 81 14.26 8.95 -15.35
CA SER A 81 14.71 8.60 -16.70
C SER A 81 13.75 9.10 -17.79
N GLN A 82 12.44 9.00 -17.56
CA GLN A 82 11.41 9.49 -18.48
C GLN A 82 11.37 11.01 -18.54
N HIS A 83 11.66 11.69 -17.42
CA HIS A 83 11.58 13.14 -17.26
C HIS A 83 12.95 13.78 -16.99
N ARG A 84 13.97 13.45 -17.80
CA ARG A 84 15.36 13.96 -17.63
C ARG A 84 15.48 15.47 -17.76
N GLU A 85 14.59 16.09 -18.55
CA GLU A 85 14.59 17.55 -18.77
C GLU A 85 13.75 18.30 -17.71
N ALA A 86 13.11 17.59 -16.79
CA ALA A 86 12.37 18.22 -15.72
C ALA A 86 13.33 18.94 -14.75
N THR A 87 12.87 20.04 -14.20
CA THR A 87 13.66 20.82 -13.21
C THR A 87 13.85 20.00 -11.94
N HIS A 88 12.80 19.30 -11.48
CA HIS A 88 12.82 18.50 -10.27
C HIS A 88 11.93 17.26 -10.42
N ASN A 89 12.35 16.14 -9.85
CA ASN A 89 11.59 14.92 -9.68
C ASN A 89 11.55 14.57 -8.19
N VAL A 90 10.69 15.28 -7.49
CA VAL A 90 10.49 15.15 -6.03
C VAL A 90 9.78 13.84 -5.74
N TYR A 91 10.19 13.11 -4.69
CA TYR A 91 9.54 11.86 -4.36
C TYR A 91 9.36 11.64 -2.86
N ALA A 92 8.40 10.79 -2.54
CA ALA A 92 8.24 10.19 -1.22
C ALA A 92 7.69 8.77 -1.34
N TYR A 93 8.03 7.93 -0.36
CA TYR A 93 7.42 6.62 -0.23
C TYR A 93 7.25 6.21 1.24
N SER A 94 6.26 5.36 1.47
CA SER A 94 5.95 4.78 2.77
C SER A 94 5.77 3.28 2.60
N LEU A 95 6.56 2.49 3.33
CA LEU A 95 6.51 1.03 3.31
C LEU A 95 6.02 0.52 4.66
N ARG A 96 5.17 -0.49 4.64
CA ARG A 96 4.64 -1.16 5.81
C ARG A 96 5.74 -1.94 6.54
N GLN A 97 6.53 -2.70 5.79
CA GLN A 97 7.63 -3.45 6.36
C GLN A 97 8.71 -2.50 6.89
N GLY A 98 9.06 -2.64 8.17
CA GLY A 98 10.03 -1.80 8.84
C GLY A 98 9.56 -0.35 9.06
N GLN A 99 8.31 -0.02 8.75
CA GLN A 99 7.74 1.34 8.84
C GLN A 99 8.61 2.39 8.17
N LEU A 100 9.22 2.02 7.05
CA LEU A 100 10.20 2.85 6.36
C LEU A 100 9.49 3.97 5.59
N ARG A 101 9.91 5.22 5.84
CA ARG A 101 9.44 6.42 5.15
C ARG A 101 10.64 7.18 4.63
N ARG A 102 10.59 7.59 3.37
CA ARG A 102 11.64 8.42 2.76
C ARG A 102 11.06 9.46 1.84
N TYR A 103 11.76 10.58 1.71
CA TYR A 103 11.45 11.61 0.74
C TYR A 103 12.71 12.33 0.28
N SER A 104 12.59 13.09 -0.81
CA SER A 104 13.62 13.98 -1.33
C SER A 104 12.99 15.21 -1.98
N ASP A 105 13.51 16.37 -1.67
CA ASP A 105 13.13 17.63 -2.32
C ASP A 105 13.74 17.75 -3.74
N ASP A 106 14.66 16.89 -4.14
CA ASP A 106 15.33 16.84 -5.45
C ASP A 106 15.78 18.20 -5.98
N GLY A 107 16.33 19.06 -5.09
CA GLY A 107 16.84 20.39 -5.43
C GLY A 107 15.85 21.55 -5.28
N GLU A 108 14.59 21.32 -4.93
CA GLU A 108 13.69 22.36 -4.44
C GLU A 108 14.16 22.86 -3.05
N PRO A 109 13.72 24.04 -2.60
CA PRO A 109 14.06 24.51 -1.26
C PRO A 109 13.65 23.49 -0.18
N GLN A 110 14.52 23.28 0.78
CA GLN A 110 14.38 22.23 1.81
C GLN A 110 13.00 22.26 2.50
N GLY A 111 12.31 21.12 2.52
CA GLY A 111 11.02 20.91 3.18
C GLY A 111 9.82 21.51 2.44
N THR A 112 10.00 22.05 1.23
CA THR A 112 8.90 22.65 0.46
C THR A 112 8.27 21.71 -0.55
N ALA A 113 8.84 20.54 -0.77
CA ALA A 113 8.42 19.61 -1.82
C ALA A 113 8.27 18.16 -1.33
N GLY A 114 9.36 17.50 -0.96
CA GLY A 114 9.33 16.09 -0.58
C GLY A 114 8.54 15.80 0.69
N MET A 115 8.67 16.66 1.71
CA MET A 115 7.87 16.54 2.92
C MET A 115 6.37 16.73 2.66
N PRO A 116 5.91 17.77 1.92
CA PRO A 116 4.51 17.89 1.50
C PRO A 116 3.95 16.66 0.76
N VAL A 117 4.75 16.01 -0.10
CA VAL A 117 4.37 14.75 -0.77
C VAL A 117 4.19 13.64 0.25
N LEU A 118 5.14 13.47 1.18
CA LEU A 118 5.04 12.45 2.23
C LEU A 118 3.84 12.70 3.16
N ASP A 119 3.59 13.95 3.54
CA ASP A 119 2.48 14.32 4.42
C ASP A 119 1.12 13.91 3.85
N VAL A 120 0.93 13.99 2.52
CA VAL A 120 -0.31 13.53 1.89
C VAL A 120 -0.45 12.01 2.03
N ILE A 121 0.61 11.23 1.76
CA ILE A 121 0.61 9.78 1.93
C ILE A 121 0.24 9.40 3.37
N LEU A 122 0.82 10.10 4.35
CA LEU A 122 0.58 9.83 5.78
C LEU A 122 -0.83 10.22 6.25
N LYS A 123 -1.37 11.33 5.77
CA LYS A 123 -2.75 11.78 6.10
C LYS A 123 -3.80 10.82 5.59
N GLU A 124 -3.58 10.21 4.43
CA GLU A 124 -4.46 9.17 3.88
C GLU A 124 -4.22 7.79 4.52
N ASN A 125 -3.27 7.67 5.46
CA ASN A 125 -2.85 6.42 6.09
C ASN A 125 -2.39 5.35 5.09
N LEU A 126 -1.72 5.76 4.01
CA LEU A 126 -1.24 4.86 2.97
C LEU A 126 0.13 4.29 3.32
N VAL A 127 0.30 3.02 3.00
CA VAL A 127 1.57 2.29 3.06
C VAL A 127 1.77 1.48 1.78
N ASP A 128 2.98 0.96 1.58
CA ASP A 128 3.36 0.19 0.39
C ASP A 128 3.10 0.99 -0.91
N VAL A 129 3.44 2.29 -0.88
CA VAL A 129 3.23 3.23 -1.98
C VAL A 129 4.42 4.16 -2.16
N ALA A 130 4.76 4.45 -3.41
CA ALA A 130 5.70 5.49 -3.82
C ALA A 130 5.02 6.52 -4.71
N VAL A 131 5.32 7.79 -4.48
CA VAL A 131 4.83 8.94 -5.26
C VAL A 131 6.02 9.74 -5.77
N VAL A 132 6.02 10.11 -7.05
CA VAL A 132 6.94 11.07 -7.65
C VAL A 132 6.15 12.23 -8.20
N VAL A 133 6.55 13.45 -7.86
CA VAL A 133 5.98 14.66 -8.45
C VAL A 133 7.06 15.36 -9.27
N THR A 134 6.90 15.27 -10.59
CA THR A 134 7.80 15.87 -11.58
C THR A 134 7.37 17.29 -11.86
N ARG A 135 8.33 18.24 -11.86
CA ARG A 135 8.07 19.66 -12.16
C ARG A 135 8.90 20.15 -13.32
N TYR A 136 8.24 20.78 -14.28
CA TYR A 136 8.82 21.64 -15.29
C TYR A 136 8.58 23.10 -14.91
N PHE A 137 9.65 23.87 -14.70
CA PHE A 137 9.52 25.26 -14.28
C PHE A 137 9.04 26.16 -15.42
N GLY A 138 8.00 26.95 -15.16
CA GLY A 138 7.35 27.84 -16.14
C GLY A 138 7.83 29.30 -16.12
N GLY A 139 8.98 29.58 -15.49
CA GLY A 139 9.55 30.93 -15.44
C GLY A 139 8.95 31.85 -14.36
N ILE A 140 7.90 31.42 -13.63
CA ILE A 140 7.25 32.22 -12.57
C ILE A 140 7.42 31.52 -11.23
N LEU A 141 8.02 32.19 -10.25
CA LEU A 141 8.22 31.66 -8.92
C LEU A 141 6.90 31.49 -8.16
N LEU A 142 6.73 30.31 -7.53
CA LEU A 142 5.55 30.03 -6.71
C LEU A 142 5.70 30.58 -5.27
N GLY A 143 6.92 30.71 -4.78
CA GLY A 143 7.24 30.94 -3.38
C GLY A 143 7.05 29.65 -2.54
N THR A 144 7.58 29.65 -1.30
CA THR A 144 7.56 28.47 -0.41
C THR A 144 6.16 27.90 -0.20
N GLY A 145 5.18 28.73 0.17
CA GLY A 145 3.79 28.31 0.37
C GLY A 145 3.11 27.84 -0.93
N GLY A 146 3.52 28.39 -2.09
CA GLY A 146 3.02 27.94 -3.40
C GLY A 146 3.58 26.56 -3.77
N LEU A 147 4.86 26.30 -3.49
CA LEU A 147 5.49 24.99 -3.69
C LEU A 147 4.83 23.91 -2.83
N VAL A 148 4.69 24.15 -1.52
CA VAL A 148 4.02 23.22 -0.61
C VAL A 148 2.63 22.82 -1.15
N ARG A 149 1.80 23.79 -1.54
CA ARG A 149 0.47 23.51 -2.10
C ARG A 149 0.54 22.71 -3.41
N ALA A 150 1.47 23.07 -4.30
CA ALA A 150 1.60 22.42 -5.59
C ALA A 150 2.05 20.94 -5.44
N TYR A 151 3.06 20.67 -4.60
CA TYR A 151 3.53 19.31 -4.36
C TYR A 151 2.52 18.46 -3.60
N SER A 152 1.80 19.02 -2.61
CA SER A 152 0.69 18.31 -1.96
C SER A 152 -0.44 17.99 -2.94
N HIS A 153 -0.78 18.92 -3.84
CA HIS A 153 -1.81 18.67 -4.87
C HIS A 153 -1.36 17.61 -5.87
N GLY A 154 -0.10 17.70 -6.35
CA GLY A 154 0.47 16.67 -7.24
C GLY A 154 0.48 15.27 -6.64
N SER A 155 0.79 15.16 -5.34
CA SER A 155 0.70 13.90 -4.61
C SER A 155 -0.75 13.38 -4.54
N LYS A 156 -1.71 14.27 -4.25
CA LYS A 156 -3.11 13.90 -4.12
C LYS A 156 -3.68 13.34 -5.43
N ILE A 157 -3.52 14.05 -6.56
CA ILE A 157 -4.02 13.58 -7.86
C ILE A 157 -3.33 12.29 -8.31
N ALA A 158 -2.03 12.12 -8.01
CA ALA A 158 -1.33 10.88 -8.26
C ALA A 158 -1.97 9.71 -7.51
N LEU A 159 -2.22 9.86 -6.21
CA LEU A 159 -2.85 8.83 -5.38
C LEU A 159 -4.27 8.50 -5.86
N GLU A 160 -5.06 9.51 -6.23
CA GLU A 160 -6.40 9.34 -6.80
C GLU A 160 -6.35 8.56 -8.12
N SER A 161 -5.37 8.85 -8.99
CA SER A 161 -5.19 8.13 -10.27
C SER A 161 -4.77 6.67 -10.10
N GLY A 162 -4.13 6.31 -8.98
CA GLY A 162 -3.73 4.94 -8.66
C GLY A 162 -4.82 4.11 -8.00
N GLU A 163 -5.98 4.70 -7.70
CA GLU A 163 -7.11 4.09 -6.98
C GLU A 163 -6.73 3.61 -5.57
N ILE A 164 -7.13 4.35 -4.55
CA ILE A 164 -6.88 3.95 -3.14
C ILE A 164 -7.77 2.76 -2.79
N ILE A 165 -7.14 1.69 -2.30
CA ILE A 165 -7.80 0.45 -1.88
C ILE A 165 -7.45 0.09 -0.44
N THR A 166 -8.34 -0.71 0.18
CA THR A 166 -8.07 -1.35 1.46
C THR A 166 -7.71 -2.81 1.23
N MET A 167 -6.58 -3.21 1.78
CA MET A 167 -6.13 -4.60 1.83
C MET A 167 -6.44 -5.13 3.22
N ALA A 168 -7.08 -6.29 3.30
CA ALA A 168 -7.34 -6.97 4.57
C ALA A 168 -6.82 -8.40 4.55
N MET A 169 -6.62 -8.96 5.75
CA MET A 169 -6.25 -10.37 5.88
C MET A 169 -7.45 -11.22 5.46
N CYS A 170 -7.23 -12.06 4.47
CA CYS A 170 -8.19 -13.04 3.97
C CYS A 170 -7.67 -14.45 4.21
N THR A 171 -8.59 -15.36 4.47
CA THR A 171 -8.34 -16.80 4.47
C THR A 171 -8.71 -17.36 3.10
N LEU A 172 -7.77 -18.04 2.46
CA LEU A 172 -8.05 -18.95 1.34
C LEU A 172 -8.53 -20.27 1.91
N GLY A 173 -9.72 -20.69 1.53
CA GLY A 173 -10.33 -21.91 2.00
C GLY A 173 -10.83 -22.79 0.87
N GLU A 174 -11.06 -24.05 1.20
CA GLU A 174 -11.65 -25.04 0.30
C GLU A 174 -12.80 -25.76 0.99
N VAL A 175 -13.82 -26.12 0.22
CA VAL A 175 -14.87 -27.04 0.63
C VAL A 175 -15.00 -28.13 -0.41
N ARG A 176 -14.91 -29.39 0.02
CA ARG A 176 -15.19 -30.56 -0.82
C ARG A 176 -16.56 -31.11 -0.46
N CYS A 177 -17.46 -31.21 -1.46
CA CYS A 177 -18.83 -31.66 -1.23
C CYS A 177 -19.37 -32.54 -2.38
N ASP A 178 -20.51 -33.22 -2.15
CA ASP A 178 -21.22 -33.93 -3.20
C ASP A 178 -22.03 -32.96 -4.11
N TYR A 179 -22.41 -33.42 -5.30
CA TYR A 179 -23.18 -32.63 -6.26
C TYR A 179 -24.53 -32.17 -5.71
N ASN A 180 -25.16 -32.95 -4.81
CA ASN A 180 -26.45 -32.60 -4.22
C ASN A 180 -26.35 -31.42 -3.25
N PHE A 181 -25.21 -31.27 -2.60
CA PHE A 181 -24.97 -30.16 -1.66
C PHE A 181 -24.45 -28.91 -2.37
N TYR A 182 -23.76 -29.06 -3.51
CA TYR A 182 -23.09 -27.94 -4.21
C TYR A 182 -24.01 -26.74 -4.47
N GLY A 183 -25.27 -26.98 -4.91
CA GLY A 183 -26.19 -25.87 -5.16
C GLY A 183 -26.52 -25.05 -3.92
N ARG A 184 -26.58 -25.66 -2.74
CA ARG A 184 -26.79 -24.99 -1.45
C ARG A 184 -25.52 -24.24 -1.02
N LEU A 185 -24.34 -24.85 -1.21
CA LEU A 185 -23.05 -24.22 -0.94
C LEU A 185 -22.84 -22.98 -1.81
N ALA A 186 -23.09 -23.08 -3.11
CA ALA A 186 -22.95 -21.97 -4.06
C ALA A 186 -23.86 -20.77 -3.75
N ALA A 187 -25.01 -21.00 -3.13
CA ALA A 187 -25.89 -19.94 -2.64
C ALA A 187 -25.39 -19.32 -1.32
N LEU A 188 -24.85 -20.16 -0.41
CA LEU A 188 -24.38 -19.70 0.90
C LEU A 188 -23.10 -18.86 0.83
N LEU A 189 -22.14 -19.21 -0.05
CA LEU A 189 -20.85 -18.54 -0.12
C LEU A 189 -20.98 -17.02 -0.34
N PRO A 190 -21.72 -16.51 -1.35
CA PRO A 190 -21.94 -15.07 -1.53
C PRO A 190 -22.71 -14.43 -0.38
N GLU A 191 -23.69 -15.14 0.22
CA GLU A 191 -24.43 -14.64 1.40
C GLU A 191 -23.51 -14.36 2.58
N LYS A 192 -22.46 -15.16 2.74
CA LYS A 192 -21.43 -14.99 3.77
C LYS A 192 -20.25 -14.14 3.30
N GLU A 193 -20.38 -13.46 2.17
CA GLU A 193 -19.36 -12.59 1.58
C GLU A 193 -18.05 -13.35 1.21
N ALA A 194 -18.14 -14.65 0.99
CA ALA A 194 -17.06 -15.44 0.43
C ALA A 194 -17.02 -15.29 -1.09
N ILE A 195 -15.83 -15.05 -1.63
CA ILE A 195 -15.61 -14.91 -3.07
C ILE A 195 -15.05 -16.22 -3.60
N VAL A 196 -15.81 -16.87 -4.50
CA VAL A 196 -15.37 -18.10 -5.17
C VAL A 196 -14.26 -17.76 -6.15
N GLU A 197 -13.11 -18.44 -6.01
CA GLU A 197 -11.95 -18.29 -6.89
C GLU A 197 -11.97 -19.35 -8.01
N ASP A 198 -12.32 -20.60 -7.64
CA ASP A 198 -12.31 -21.74 -8.56
C ASP A 198 -13.31 -22.80 -8.11
N THR A 199 -13.80 -23.61 -9.04
CA THR A 199 -14.65 -24.79 -8.76
C THR A 199 -14.25 -25.92 -9.67
N VAL A 200 -13.81 -27.02 -9.08
CA VAL A 200 -13.39 -28.23 -9.80
C VAL A 200 -14.45 -29.30 -9.65
N PHE A 201 -14.93 -29.84 -10.78
CA PHE A 201 -15.95 -30.86 -10.87
C PHE A 201 -15.31 -32.20 -11.30
N GLU A 202 -15.27 -33.16 -10.39
CA GLU A 202 -14.76 -34.52 -10.63
C GLU A 202 -15.74 -35.56 -10.09
N SER A 203 -15.26 -36.53 -9.29
CA SER A 203 -16.13 -37.46 -8.55
C SER A 203 -16.98 -36.76 -7.48
N ASP A 204 -16.49 -35.65 -7.01
CA ASP A 204 -17.09 -34.69 -6.07
C ASP A 204 -16.83 -33.25 -6.58
N VAL A 205 -17.30 -32.26 -5.85
CA VAL A 205 -17.11 -30.84 -6.18
C VAL A 205 -16.17 -30.22 -5.15
N LEU A 206 -15.05 -29.65 -5.63
CA LEU A 206 -14.13 -28.86 -4.82
C LEU A 206 -14.33 -27.38 -5.15
N VAL A 207 -14.76 -26.61 -4.16
CA VAL A 207 -14.91 -25.15 -4.27
C VAL A 207 -13.78 -24.47 -3.51
N LYS A 208 -12.99 -23.64 -4.20
CA LYS A 208 -11.96 -22.78 -3.63
C LYS A 208 -12.50 -21.37 -3.49
N PHE A 209 -12.30 -20.77 -2.36
CA PHE A 209 -12.81 -19.44 -2.06
C PHE A 209 -11.84 -18.64 -1.22
N ARG A 210 -12.03 -17.31 -1.21
CA ARG A 210 -11.43 -16.41 -0.24
C ARG A 210 -12.52 -15.71 0.57
N ILE A 211 -12.21 -15.45 1.82
CA ILE A 211 -13.09 -14.73 2.74
C ILE A 211 -12.24 -13.92 3.73
N SER A 212 -12.76 -12.80 4.24
CA SER A 212 -12.11 -12.05 5.32
C SER A 212 -11.87 -12.96 6.54
N GLU A 213 -10.68 -12.87 7.16
CA GLU A 213 -10.24 -13.77 8.25
C GLU A 213 -11.26 -13.83 9.39
N ASP A 214 -11.85 -12.68 9.75
CA ASP A 214 -12.85 -12.57 10.82
C ASP A 214 -14.18 -13.29 10.52
N LYS A 215 -14.48 -13.58 9.24
CA LYS A 215 -15.72 -14.24 8.80
C LYS A 215 -15.56 -15.74 8.54
N PHE A 216 -14.33 -16.26 8.50
CA PHE A 216 -14.07 -17.66 8.14
C PHE A 216 -14.76 -18.65 9.06
N GLU A 217 -14.64 -18.46 10.38
CA GLU A 217 -15.28 -19.34 11.37
C GLU A 217 -16.82 -19.31 11.26
N GLY A 218 -17.40 -18.15 10.99
CA GLY A 218 -18.85 -18.00 10.78
C GLY A 218 -19.35 -18.72 9.53
N LEU A 219 -18.55 -18.69 8.45
CA LEU A 219 -18.85 -19.47 7.23
C LEU A 219 -18.75 -20.96 7.49
N ASN A 220 -17.67 -21.42 8.16
CA ASN A 220 -17.47 -22.81 8.50
C ASN A 220 -18.64 -23.38 9.32
N ALA A 221 -19.04 -22.67 10.37
CA ALA A 221 -20.20 -23.04 11.19
C ALA A 221 -21.49 -23.16 10.36
N ALA A 222 -21.74 -22.20 9.45
CA ALA A 222 -22.90 -22.22 8.57
C ALA A 222 -22.90 -23.43 7.61
N ILE A 223 -21.75 -23.83 7.07
CA ILE A 223 -21.61 -25.00 6.20
C ILE A 223 -21.83 -26.29 6.98
N VAL A 224 -21.27 -26.40 8.17
CA VAL A 224 -21.48 -27.55 9.07
C VAL A 224 -22.96 -27.71 9.39
N ASP A 225 -23.64 -26.65 9.80
CA ASP A 225 -25.08 -26.63 10.08
C ASP A 225 -25.92 -27.03 8.84
N LEU A 226 -25.65 -26.36 7.71
CA LEU A 226 -26.40 -26.59 6.48
C LEU A 226 -26.25 -28.02 5.95
N SER A 227 -25.09 -28.66 6.23
CA SER A 227 -24.78 -30.03 5.81
C SER A 227 -25.13 -31.11 6.83
N ASN A 228 -25.63 -30.75 8.02
CA ASN A 228 -25.80 -31.63 9.18
C ASN A 228 -24.46 -32.32 9.56
N GLY A 229 -23.36 -31.55 9.59
CA GLY A 229 -22.03 -32.01 9.99
C GLY A 229 -21.25 -32.80 8.93
N ARG A 230 -21.77 -32.93 7.67
CA ARG A 230 -21.12 -33.73 6.62
C ARG A 230 -19.93 -33.02 5.97
N PHE A 231 -19.96 -31.69 5.87
CA PHE A 231 -18.96 -30.90 5.18
C PHE A 231 -18.46 -29.76 6.07
N HIS A 232 -17.21 -29.34 5.86
CA HIS A 232 -16.54 -28.25 6.58
C HIS A 232 -15.58 -27.52 5.63
N CYS A 233 -15.13 -26.34 6.05
CA CYS A 233 -14.09 -25.59 5.36
C CYS A 233 -12.70 -26.07 5.80
N ASP A 234 -11.80 -26.28 4.84
CA ASP A 234 -10.38 -26.45 5.07
C ASP A 234 -9.70 -25.09 4.87
N GLU A 235 -9.04 -24.55 5.92
CA GLU A 235 -8.17 -23.40 5.81
C GLU A 235 -6.87 -23.80 5.09
N LYS A 236 -6.44 -23.06 4.06
CA LYS A 236 -5.21 -23.33 3.31
C LYS A 236 -4.14 -22.30 3.59
N GLU A 237 -4.44 -21.03 3.41
CA GLU A 237 -3.47 -19.95 3.50
C GLU A 237 -4.15 -18.66 3.95
N LYS A 238 -3.37 -17.77 4.60
CA LYS A 238 -3.78 -16.42 4.93
C LYS A 238 -2.97 -15.43 4.10
N ILE A 239 -3.67 -14.60 3.34
CA ILE A 239 -3.07 -13.59 2.45
C ILE A 239 -3.75 -12.23 2.63
N PHE A 240 -3.04 -11.16 2.29
CA PHE A 240 -3.70 -9.86 2.11
C PHE A 240 -4.38 -9.81 0.75
N CYS A 241 -5.66 -9.49 0.74
CA CYS A 241 -6.45 -9.30 -0.47
C CYS A 241 -7.22 -7.97 -0.43
N ARG A 242 -7.61 -7.48 -1.60
CA ARG A 242 -8.50 -6.33 -1.74
C ARG A 242 -9.89 -6.70 -1.23
N LEU A 243 -10.44 -5.82 -0.34
CA LEU A 243 -11.84 -5.88 0.09
C LEU A 243 -12.76 -5.23 -0.96
#